data_97975bd035db8106842faa7f2b447ed5
#
_entry.id   97975bd035db8106842faa7f2b447ed5
#
_cell.length_a   1.000
_cell.length_b   1.000
_cell.length_c   1.000
_cell.angle_alpha   90.00
_cell.angle_beta   90.00
_cell.angle_gamma   90.00
#
_symmetry.space_group_name_H-M   'P 1'
#
loop_
_entity.id
_entity.type
_entity.pdbx_description
1 polymer ?
#
loop_
_entity_poly.entity_id
_entity_poly.type
_entity_poly.pdbx_seq_one_letter_code
_entity_poly.pdbx_strand_id
1 'polypeptide(L)'
;MALPDRKAQSPDRKALAKAIEDLLLASGAELDAETRETPGRVAKAFSEDLLDGYARDAVETLKSSLVPAPRRGELVIASQIDFHAMCPHHLLPYKGSAAVGYVADQWLVGFGKIAEATDALAHRLILQEQLVHRLCESIGAALNPLGAGVVIVAEHGCMQVRGPMRRHSRITVQAWAGVFEKDAELRHSLARRAEGG
;
A
#
# COMPACT_ATOMS: atom_id res chain seq x y z
N MET A 1 10.93 5.55 -15.28
CA MET A 1 10.10 6.74 -15.64
C MET A 1 8.97 6.79 -14.62
N ALA A 2 9.07 7.64 -13.60
CA ALA A 2 8.04 7.81 -12.59
C ALA A 2 6.75 8.30 -13.29
N LEU A 3 5.65 7.59 -13.09
CA LEU A 3 4.34 8.07 -13.54
C LEU A 3 4.01 9.35 -12.76
N PRO A 4 3.57 10.43 -13.42
CA PRO A 4 3.23 11.65 -12.72
C PRO A 4 2.16 11.36 -11.67
N ASP A 5 2.38 11.84 -10.47
CA ASP A 5 1.37 11.84 -9.42
C ASP A 5 0.22 12.73 -9.90
N ARG A 6 -0.76 12.11 -10.55
CA ARG A 6 -2.02 12.80 -10.76
C ARG A 6 -2.55 13.10 -9.38
N LYS A 7 -2.80 14.38 -9.05
CA LYS A 7 -3.70 14.74 -7.98
C LYS A 7 -5.00 13.99 -8.24
N ALA A 8 -5.09 12.80 -7.67
CA ALA A 8 -6.20 11.94 -7.90
C ALA A 8 -7.38 12.56 -7.15
N GLN A 9 -8.47 12.73 -7.86
CA GLN A 9 -9.73 13.14 -7.26
C GLN A 9 -10.24 11.98 -6.40
N SER A 10 -10.83 12.31 -5.26
CA SER A 10 -11.57 11.32 -4.47
C SER A 10 -12.58 10.59 -5.35
N PRO A 11 -12.79 9.28 -5.13
CA PRO A 11 -13.73 8.52 -5.95
C PRO A 11 -15.14 9.13 -5.94
N ASP A 12 -15.77 9.26 -7.10
CA ASP A 12 -17.16 9.67 -7.22
C ASP A 12 -18.08 8.49 -6.89
N ARG A 13 -18.61 8.49 -5.68
CA ARG A 13 -19.46 7.42 -5.18
C ARG A 13 -20.75 7.20 -5.99
N LYS A 14 -21.33 8.27 -6.57
CA LYS A 14 -22.55 8.14 -7.40
C LYS A 14 -22.23 7.49 -8.73
N ALA A 15 -21.16 7.93 -9.37
CA ALA A 15 -20.70 7.33 -10.61
C ALA A 15 -20.27 5.87 -10.42
N LEU A 16 -19.60 5.55 -9.32
CA LEU A 16 -19.26 4.17 -8.96
C LEU A 16 -20.50 3.30 -8.77
N ALA A 17 -21.52 3.78 -8.02
CA ALA A 17 -22.74 3.01 -7.82
C ALA A 17 -23.44 2.70 -9.13
N LYS A 18 -23.52 3.67 -10.06
CA LYS A 18 -24.10 3.45 -11.38
C LYS A 18 -23.30 2.42 -12.21
N ALA A 19 -21.96 2.52 -12.19
CA ALA A 19 -21.11 1.56 -12.90
C ALA A 19 -21.24 0.13 -12.34
N ILE A 20 -21.39 -0.03 -11.02
CA ILE A 20 -21.62 -1.34 -10.40
C ILE A 20 -23.01 -1.90 -10.74
N GLU A 21 -24.03 -1.05 -10.78
CA GLU A 21 -25.36 -1.46 -11.25
C GLU A 21 -25.30 -1.99 -12.68
N ASP A 22 -24.66 -1.26 -13.58
CA ASP A 22 -24.49 -1.66 -14.97
C ASP A 22 -23.69 -2.97 -15.08
N LEU A 23 -22.66 -3.16 -14.26
CA LEU A 23 -21.89 -4.41 -14.19
C LEU A 23 -22.77 -5.60 -13.77
N LEU A 24 -23.61 -5.43 -12.74
CA LEU A 24 -24.51 -6.49 -12.25
C LEU A 24 -25.51 -6.89 -13.34
N LEU A 25 -26.17 -5.93 -13.96
CA LEU A 25 -27.12 -6.17 -15.06
C LEU A 25 -26.44 -6.85 -16.25
N ALA A 26 -25.26 -6.38 -16.64
CA ALA A 26 -24.49 -6.96 -17.74
C ALA A 26 -23.98 -8.38 -17.45
N SER A 27 -23.82 -8.75 -16.17
CA SER A 27 -23.46 -10.10 -15.77
C SER A 27 -24.64 -11.10 -15.73
N GLY A 28 -25.86 -10.62 -16.00
CA GLY A 28 -27.10 -11.40 -15.95
C GLY A 28 -27.71 -11.49 -14.55
N ALA A 29 -27.24 -10.70 -13.59
CA ALA A 29 -27.83 -10.64 -12.27
C ALA A 29 -29.14 -9.84 -12.29
N GLU A 30 -30.15 -10.30 -11.54
CA GLU A 30 -31.35 -9.53 -11.27
C GLU A 30 -31.15 -8.69 -10.01
N LEU A 31 -31.68 -7.45 -10.00
CA LEU A 31 -31.66 -6.59 -8.82
C LEU A 31 -32.91 -6.86 -7.99
N ASP A 32 -32.87 -7.90 -7.21
CA ASP A 32 -33.93 -8.32 -6.29
C ASP A 32 -33.81 -7.70 -4.89
N ALA A 33 -34.53 -8.24 -3.91
CA ALA A 33 -34.52 -7.74 -2.53
C ALA A 33 -33.11 -7.82 -1.89
N GLU A 34 -32.30 -8.80 -2.27
CA GLU A 34 -30.94 -9.02 -1.70
C GLU A 34 -29.90 -8.15 -2.37
N THR A 35 -30.03 -7.92 -3.67
CA THR A 35 -28.99 -7.30 -4.51
C THR A 35 -29.22 -5.83 -4.84
N ARG A 36 -30.43 -5.31 -4.69
CA ARG A 36 -30.76 -3.91 -5.05
C ARG A 36 -29.90 -2.85 -4.36
N GLU A 37 -29.39 -3.12 -3.16
CA GLU A 37 -28.53 -2.18 -2.43
C GLU A 37 -27.01 -2.43 -2.71
N THR A 38 -26.66 -3.50 -3.41
CA THR A 38 -25.27 -3.87 -3.71
C THR A 38 -24.50 -2.76 -4.42
N PRO A 39 -25.04 -2.05 -5.43
CA PRO A 39 -24.33 -0.95 -6.06
C PRO A 39 -23.86 0.12 -5.08
N GLY A 40 -24.76 0.53 -4.18
CA GLY A 40 -24.44 1.54 -3.14
C GLY A 40 -23.44 1.04 -2.10
N ARG A 41 -23.55 -0.22 -1.67
CA ARG A 41 -22.61 -0.84 -0.71
C ARG A 41 -21.22 -0.99 -1.31
N VAL A 42 -21.11 -1.47 -2.55
CA VAL A 42 -19.83 -1.62 -3.25
C VAL A 42 -19.20 -0.25 -3.52
N ALA A 43 -19.98 0.73 -3.99
CA ALA A 43 -19.49 2.08 -4.21
C ALA A 43 -18.95 2.72 -2.92
N LYS A 44 -19.60 2.46 -1.78
CA LYS A 44 -19.12 2.90 -0.47
C LYS A 44 -17.77 2.26 -0.15
N ALA A 45 -17.65 0.93 -0.22
CA ALA A 45 -16.41 0.22 0.06
C ALA A 45 -15.26 0.69 -0.84
N PHE A 46 -15.52 0.90 -2.13
CA PHE A 46 -14.52 1.43 -3.05
C PHE A 46 -14.07 2.85 -2.71
N SER A 47 -15.00 3.73 -2.29
CA SER A 47 -14.68 5.13 -2.03
C SER A 47 -14.09 5.39 -0.65
N GLU A 48 -14.45 4.60 0.37
CA GLU A 48 -14.09 4.84 1.76
C GLU A 48 -12.99 3.91 2.29
N ASP A 49 -12.84 2.70 1.70
CA ASP A 49 -11.93 1.69 2.22
C ASP A 49 -10.85 1.28 1.20
N LEU A 50 -11.20 1.14 -0.09
CA LEU A 50 -10.30 0.53 -1.07
C LEU A 50 -9.53 1.55 -1.92
N LEU A 51 -10.07 2.75 -2.15
CA LEU A 51 -9.50 3.78 -3.02
C LEU A 51 -9.43 5.17 -2.35
N ASP A 52 -9.66 5.27 -1.06
CA ASP A 52 -9.58 6.53 -0.30
C ASP A 52 -8.14 7.08 -0.24
N GLY A 53 -7.14 6.24 -0.49
CA GLY A 53 -5.74 6.64 -0.61
C GLY A 53 -5.47 7.68 -1.70
N TYR A 54 -6.33 7.80 -2.70
CA TYR A 54 -6.22 8.87 -3.69
C TYR A 54 -6.38 10.28 -3.10
N ALA A 55 -7.08 10.43 -1.98
CA ALA A 55 -7.25 11.71 -1.29
C ALA A 55 -6.15 11.99 -0.26
N ARG A 56 -5.21 11.07 -0.05
CA ARG A 56 -4.17 11.17 0.99
C ARG A 56 -2.79 11.36 0.37
N ASP A 57 -1.91 12.07 1.10
CA ASP A 57 -0.50 12.24 0.76
C ASP A 57 0.36 11.52 1.80
N ALA A 58 1.13 10.52 1.36
CA ALA A 58 1.96 9.71 2.23
C ALA A 58 3.12 10.51 2.84
N VAL A 59 3.71 11.44 2.09
CA VAL A 59 4.82 12.27 2.57
C VAL A 59 4.33 13.22 3.65
N GLU A 60 3.21 13.91 3.43
CA GLU A 60 2.62 14.81 4.43
C GLU A 60 2.12 14.05 5.65
N THR A 61 1.59 12.83 5.47
CA THR A 61 1.24 11.93 6.58
C THR A 61 2.44 11.64 7.46
N LEU A 62 3.58 11.26 6.88
CA LEU A 62 4.82 11.01 7.61
C LEU A 62 5.35 12.27 8.31
N LYS A 63 5.36 13.41 7.61
CA LYS A 63 5.82 14.69 8.16
C LYS A 63 5.00 15.17 9.35
N SER A 64 3.73 14.76 9.45
CA SER A 64 2.82 15.22 10.53
C SER A 64 3.23 14.79 11.94
N SER A 65 4.20 13.87 12.08
CA SER A 65 4.66 13.38 13.40
C SER A 65 6.17 13.16 13.47
N LEU A 66 6.95 14.03 12.82
CA LEU A 66 8.40 14.01 12.94
C LEU A 66 8.82 14.49 14.32
N VAL A 67 9.78 13.78 14.91
CA VAL A 67 10.45 14.18 16.15
C VAL A 67 11.97 14.12 15.93
N PRO A 68 12.77 14.97 16.61
CA PRO A 68 14.22 14.89 16.50
C PRO A 68 14.75 13.52 16.90
N ALA A 69 15.65 12.94 16.11
CA ALA A 69 16.32 11.71 16.44
C ALA A 69 17.30 11.92 17.62
N PRO A 70 17.23 11.14 18.69
CA PRO A 70 18.16 11.28 19.82
C PRO A 70 19.60 10.91 19.44
N ARG A 71 19.76 10.08 18.40
CA ARG A 71 21.06 9.66 17.88
C ARG A 71 21.00 9.50 16.35
N ARG A 72 22.00 10.08 15.69
CA ARG A 72 22.24 9.85 14.25
C ARG A 72 22.71 8.40 14.02
N GLY A 73 22.23 7.77 12.95
CA GLY A 73 22.62 6.41 12.57
C GLY A 73 21.82 5.31 13.28
N GLU A 74 20.77 5.67 14.02
CA GLU A 74 19.89 4.70 14.66
C GLU A 74 19.04 3.97 13.61
N LEU A 75 19.06 2.63 13.66
CA LEU A 75 18.23 1.80 12.81
C LEU A 75 16.84 1.63 13.42
N VAL A 76 15.83 2.06 12.71
CA VAL A 76 14.42 1.87 13.06
C VAL A 76 13.79 0.90 12.07
N ILE A 77 13.05 -0.10 12.56
CA ILE A 77 12.28 -1.04 11.75
C ILE A 77 10.87 -1.12 12.31
N ALA A 78 9.89 -0.82 11.47
CA ALA A 78 8.48 -1.15 11.69
C ALA A 78 8.12 -2.33 10.78
N SER A 79 7.58 -3.39 11.34
CA SER A 79 7.24 -4.61 10.59
C SER A 79 5.83 -5.08 10.92
N GLN A 80 5.32 -6.05 10.16
CA GLN A 80 3.96 -6.56 10.27
C GLN A 80 2.91 -5.46 10.11
N ILE A 81 3.16 -4.54 9.17
CA ILE A 81 2.21 -3.50 8.80
C ILE A 81 1.26 -4.13 7.78
N ASP A 82 0.10 -4.56 8.26
CA ASP A 82 -0.92 -5.14 7.39
C ASP A 82 -1.47 -4.07 6.44
N PHE A 83 -1.72 -4.47 5.21
CA PHE A 83 -2.33 -3.61 4.19
C PHE A 83 -3.18 -4.42 3.21
N HIS A 84 -4.05 -3.74 2.50
CA HIS A 84 -4.71 -4.24 1.31
C HIS A 84 -4.61 -3.22 0.18
N ALA A 85 -4.70 -3.70 -1.05
CA ALA A 85 -4.65 -2.85 -2.23
C ALA A 85 -5.44 -3.49 -3.39
N MET A 86 -5.72 -2.71 -4.42
CA MET A 86 -6.47 -3.18 -5.59
C MET A 86 -5.54 -3.36 -6.80
N CYS A 87 -5.53 -4.58 -7.33
CA CYS A 87 -4.80 -4.86 -8.56
C CYS A 87 -5.40 -4.07 -9.75
N PRO A 88 -4.61 -3.22 -10.44
CA PRO A 88 -5.12 -2.39 -11.53
C PRO A 88 -5.53 -3.19 -12.77
N HIS A 89 -5.03 -4.44 -12.92
CA HIS A 89 -5.30 -5.27 -14.09
C HIS A 89 -6.65 -6.00 -14.02
N HIS A 90 -7.08 -6.39 -12.81
CA HIS A 90 -8.23 -7.27 -12.64
C HIS A 90 -9.28 -6.72 -11.67
N LEU A 91 -9.02 -5.58 -11.02
CA LEU A 91 -9.86 -5.02 -9.94
C LEU A 91 -10.17 -6.04 -8.82
N LEU A 92 -9.22 -6.94 -8.59
CA LEU A 92 -9.28 -7.89 -7.47
C LEU A 92 -8.30 -7.43 -6.37
N PRO A 93 -8.66 -7.60 -5.10
CA PRO A 93 -7.78 -7.17 -4.01
C PRO A 93 -6.55 -8.08 -3.92
N TYR A 94 -5.46 -7.51 -3.43
CA TYR A 94 -4.36 -8.23 -2.84
C TYR A 94 -4.09 -7.67 -1.45
N LYS A 95 -3.58 -8.51 -0.56
CA LYS A 95 -3.31 -8.17 0.83
C LYS A 95 -2.00 -8.77 1.28
N GLY A 96 -1.41 -8.17 2.28
CA GLY A 96 -0.14 -8.65 2.81
C GLY A 96 0.36 -7.81 3.96
N SER A 97 1.65 -7.91 4.22
CA SER A 97 2.32 -7.11 5.22
C SER A 97 3.54 -6.40 4.64
N ALA A 98 3.82 -5.23 5.17
CA ALA A 98 5.01 -4.46 4.88
C ALA A 98 5.96 -4.43 6.08
N ALA A 99 7.26 -4.42 5.80
CA ALA A 99 8.31 -4.03 6.73
C ALA A 99 9.03 -2.81 6.16
N VAL A 100 9.11 -1.76 6.97
CA VAL A 100 9.77 -0.49 6.64
C VAL A 100 10.93 -0.30 7.59
N GLY A 101 12.13 -0.10 7.05
CA GLY A 101 13.33 0.21 7.81
C GLY A 101 13.94 1.52 7.35
N TYR A 102 14.49 2.31 8.27
CA TYR A 102 15.32 3.46 7.92
C TYR A 102 16.42 3.69 8.96
N VAL A 103 17.53 4.24 8.49
CA VAL A 103 18.63 4.68 9.36
C VAL A 103 18.51 6.19 9.54
N ALA A 104 18.17 6.61 10.76
CA ALA A 104 17.87 7.99 11.07
C ALA A 104 19.08 8.93 10.85
N ASP A 105 18.85 10.10 10.25
CA ASP A 105 19.79 11.23 10.28
C ASP A 105 19.38 12.22 11.36
N GLN A 106 18.36 13.01 11.13
CA GLN A 106 17.89 14.05 12.05
C GLN A 106 16.52 13.76 12.64
N TRP A 107 15.72 12.92 11.98
CA TRP A 107 14.31 12.74 12.29
C TRP A 107 13.93 11.28 12.51
N LEU A 108 13.04 11.08 13.48
CA LEU A 108 12.22 9.89 13.64
C LEU A 108 10.77 10.24 13.28
N VAL A 109 10.00 9.21 12.92
CA VAL A 109 8.56 9.32 12.65
C VAL A 109 7.76 8.42 13.57
N GLY A 110 6.57 8.85 13.96
CA GLY A 110 5.64 8.04 14.74
C GLY A 110 5.24 6.76 13.99
N PHE A 111 5.33 5.61 14.64
CA PHE A 111 5.10 4.30 14.00
C PHE A 111 3.72 4.18 13.35
N GLY A 112 2.67 4.73 13.97
CA GLY A 112 1.34 4.77 13.36
C GLY A 112 1.30 5.52 12.03
N LYS A 113 2.16 6.52 11.84
CA LYS A 113 2.22 7.28 10.57
C LYS A 113 2.88 6.51 9.43
N ILE A 114 3.72 5.52 9.75
CA ILE A 114 4.23 4.60 8.73
C ILE A 114 3.10 3.72 8.19
N ALA A 115 2.24 3.21 9.08
CA ALA A 115 1.07 2.42 8.66
C ALA A 115 0.08 3.28 7.86
N GLU A 116 -0.27 4.48 8.35
CA GLU A 116 -1.15 5.41 7.63
C GLU A 116 -0.61 5.81 6.24
N ALA A 117 0.72 5.99 6.11
CA ALA A 117 1.36 6.28 4.83
C ALA A 117 1.34 5.06 3.89
N THR A 118 1.47 3.84 4.46
CA THR A 118 1.32 2.61 3.70
C THR A 118 -0.09 2.51 3.14
N ASP A 119 -1.13 2.74 3.94
CA ASP A 119 -2.54 2.75 3.50
C ASP A 119 -2.79 3.84 2.45
N ALA A 120 -2.25 5.05 2.65
CA ALA A 120 -2.40 6.15 1.69
C ALA A 120 -1.87 5.80 0.29
N LEU A 121 -0.87 4.93 0.19
CA LEU A 121 -0.34 4.44 -1.08
C LEU A 121 -1.02 3.17 -1.56
N ALA A 122 -1.38 2.26 -0.65
CA ALA A 122 -1.96 0.96 -0.95
C ALA A 122 -3.43 1.06 -1.40
N HIS A 123 -4.22 1.94 -0.77
CA HIS A 123 -5.63 2.14 -1.12
C HIS A 123 -5.80 2.90 -2.45
N ARG A 124 -5.20 2.34 -3.50
CA ARG A 124 -5.22 2.84 -4.90
C ARG A 124 -5.23 1.65 -5.83
N LEU A 125 -5.50 1.90 -7.11
CA LEU A 125 -5.20 0.93 -8.17
C LEU A 125 -3.69 0.95 -8.39
N ILE A 126 -2.96 0.05 -7.73
CA ILE A 126 -1.50 0.07 -7.71
C ILE A 126 -0.92 -1.34 -7.82
N LEU A 127 0.23 -1.46 -8.49
CA LEU A 127 1.03 -2.69 -8.51
C LEU A 127 1.86 -2.80 -7.22
N GLN A 128 2.12 -4.00 -6.75
CA GLN A 128 2.96 -4.24 -5.57
C GLN A 128 4.36 -3.65 -5.75
N GLU A 129 4.93 -3.75 -6.94
CA GLU A 129 6.22 -3.17 -7.30
C GLU A 129 6.22 -1.63 -7.21
N GLN A 130 5.14 -1.00 -7.62
CA GLN A 130 4.99 0.46 -7.49
C GLN A 130 4.80 0.87 -6.02
N LEU A 131 4.01 0.11 -5.26
CA LEU A 131 3.75 0.38 -3.85
C LEU A 131 5.05 0.39 -3.04
N VAL A 132 5.91 -0.65 -3.21
CA VAL A 132 7.16 -0.76 -2.46
C VAL A 132 8.12 0.40 -2.76
N HIS A 133 8.25 0.78 -4.03
CA HIS A 133 9.11 1.90 -4.42
C HIS A 133 8.58 3.24 -3.90
N ARG A 134 7.28 3.51 -4.09
CA ARG A 134 6.66 4.75 -3.62
C ARG A 134 6.73 4.91 -2.10
N LEU A 135 6.56 3.82 -1.34
CA LEU A 135 6.69 3.88 0.11
C LEU A 135 8.13 4.17 0.53
N CYS A 136 9.12 3.54 -0.09
CA CYS A 136 10.54 3.82 0.15
C CYS A 136 10.90 5.28 -0.20
N GLU A 137 10.44 5.78 -1.34
CA GLU A 137 10.62 7.17 -1.77
C GLU A 137 9.94 8.15 -0.81
N SER A 138 8.74 7.84 -0.31
CA SER A 138 8.01 8.69 0.65
C SER A 138 8.75 8.81 1.98
N ILE A 139 9.32 7.71 2.49
CA ILE A 139 10.19 7.73 3.68
C ILE A 139 11.41 8.62 3.43
N GLY A 140 12.06 8.47 2.27
CA GLY A 140 13.19 9.30 1.86
C GLY A 140 12.84 10.80 1.83
N ALA A 141 11.72 11.15 1.18
CA ALA A 141 11.26 12.53 1.01
C ALA A 141 10.79 13.19 2.33
N ALA A 142 10.23 12.40 3.25
CA ALA A 142 9.73 12.92 4.52
C ALA A 142 10.82 13.11 5.57
N LEU A 143 11.72 12.11 5.72
CA LEU A 143 12.68 12.06 6.83
C LEU A 143 14.11 12.43 6.41
N ASN A 144 14.43 12.39 5.12
CA ASN A 144 15.79 12.50 4.60
C ASN A 144 16.81 11.64 5.40
N PRO A 145 16.55 10.31 5.55
CA PRO A 145 17.37 9.43 6.36
C PRO A 145 18.71 9.09 5.65
N LEU A 146 19.66 8.50 6.36
CA LEU A 146 20.91 7.97 5.75
C LEU A 146 20.63 6.84 4.75
N GLY A 147 19.48 6.20 4.89
CA GLY A 147 18.94 5.22 3.97
C GLY A 147 17.63 4.67 4.45
N ALA A 148 16.88 4.09 3.52
CA ALA A 148 15.60 3.46 3.77
C ALA A 148 15.47 2.14 3.02
N GLY A 149 14.62 1.26 3.52
CA GLY A 149 14.28 0.00 2.88
C GLY A 149 12.83 -0.37 3.14
N VAL A 150 12.21 -0.98 2.16
CA VAL A 150 10.84 -1.50 2.27
C VAL A 150 10.80 -2.90 1.68
N VAL A 151 10.17 -3.82 2.40
CA VAL A 151 9.88 -5.17 1.94
C VAL A 151 8.38 -5.42 2.08
N ILE A 152 7.75 -5.87 1.02
CA ILE A 152 6.31 -6.18 1.00
C ILE A 152 6.13 -7.63 0.59
N VAL A 153 5.39 -8.39 1.40
CA VAL A 153 4.97 -9.77 1.11
C VAL A 153 3.46 -9.78 0.95
N ALA A 154 2.96 -10.22 -0.18
CA ALA A 154 1.52 -10.18 -0.46
C ALA A 154 0.98 -11.42 -1.18
N GLU A 155 -0.29 -11.69 -0.96
CA GLU A 155 -1.12 -12.69 -1.63
C GLU A 155 -2.09 -11.97 -2.58
N HIS A 156 -2.15 -12.44 -3.84
CA HIS A 156 -2.93 -11.78 -4.88
C HIS A 156 -4.22 -12.53 -5.19
N GLY A 157 -5.38 -11.90 -4.97
CA GLY A 157 -6.68 -12.48 -5.28
C GLY A 157 -6.80 -12.90 -6.75
N CYS A 158 -6.21 -12.14 -7.66
CA CYS A 158 -6.22 -12.49 -9.09
C CYS A 158 -5.47 -13.78 -9.43
N MET A 159 -4.57 -14.25 -8.57
CA MET A 159 -3.88 -15.53 -8.69
C MET A 159 -4.60 -16.67 -7.94
N GLN A 160 -5.41 -16.32 -6.95
CA GLN A 160 -6.04 -17.28 -6.05
C GLN A 160 -7.42 -17.76 -6.52
N VAL A 161 -8.22 -16.85 -7.13
CA VAL A 161 -9.64 -17.10 -7.42
C VAL A 161 -9.95 -17.34 -8.89
N ARG A 162 -8.96 -17.25 -9.78
CA ARG A 162 -9.13 -17.44 -11.23
C ARG A 162 -7.91 -18.09 -11.87
N GLY A 163 -8.08 -18.56 -13.12
CA GLY A 163 -7.01 -19.18 -13.90
C GLY A 163 -6.43 -20.40 -13.20
N PRO A 164 -5.09 -20.56 -13.13
CA PRO A 164 -4.45 -21.73 -12.55
C PRO A 164 -4.56 -21.86 -11.02
N MET A 165 -5.23 -20.92 -10.35
CA MET A 165 -5.51 -20.90 -8.90
C MET A 165 -4.29 -21.22 -8.01
N ARG A 166 -3.31 -20.32 -8.01
CA ARG A 166 -2.09 -20.43 -7.18
C ARG A 166 -2.37 -19.97 -5.73
N ARG A 167 -3.14 -20.76 -4.97
CA ARG A 167 -3.74 -20.37 -3.67
C ARG A 167 -2.73 -20.04 -2.59
N HIS A 168 -1.52 -20.61 -2.64
CA HIS A 168 -0.48 -20.42 -1.62
C HIS A 168 0.69 -19.57 -2.11
N SER A 169 0.56 -18.94 -3.30
CA SER A 169 1.61 -18.09 -3.83
C SER A 169 1.67 -16.77 -3.08
N ARG A 170 2.86 -16.43 -2.61
CA ARG A 170 3.20 -15.13 -2.05
C ARG A 170 4.23 -14.46 -2.93
N ILE A 171 4.09 -13.19 -3.14
CA ILE A 171 5.04 -12.37 -3.89
C ILE A 171 5.76 -11.46 -2.89
N THR A 172 7.08 -11.51 -2.92
CA THR A 172 7.93 -10.60 -2.14
C THR A 172 8.57 -9.60 -3.09
N VAL A 173 8.38 -8.32 -2.80
CA VAL A 173 9.02 -7.22 -3.53
C VAL A 173 9.71 -6.30 -2.52
N GLN A 174 10.85 -5.72 -2.93
CA GLN A 174 11.68 -4.92 -2.03
C GLN A 174 12.27 -3.71 -2.75
N ALA A 175 12.43 -2.63 -2.02
CA ALA A 175 13.07 -1.40 -2.47
C ALA A 175 14.09 -0.91 -1.43
N TRP A 176 15.19 -0.37 -1.91
CA TRP A 176 16.31 0.08 -1.10
C TRP A 176 16.77 1.47 -1.53
N ALA A 177 17.22 2.28 -0.57
CA ALA A 177 17.81 3.58 -0.81
C ALA A 177 18.95 3.87 0.18
N GLY A 178 19.96 4.62 -0.25
CA GLY A 178 21.06 5.06 0.60
C GLY A 178 21.91 3.89 1.14
N VAL A 179 22.12 3.85 2.47
CA VAL A 179 22.97 2.82 3.09
C VAL A 179 22.43 1.39 2.89
N PHE A 180 21.11 1.21 2.75
CA PHE A 180 20.52 -0.11 2.47
C PHE A 180 20.94 -0.69 1.12
N GLU A 181 21.28 0.12 0.12
CA GLU A 181 21.75 -0.37 -1.18
C GLU A 181 23.10 -1.09 -1.06
N LYS A 182 23.94 -0.67 -0.10
CA LYS A 182 25.32 -1.13 0.07
C LYS A 182 25.48 -2.15 1.18
N ASP A 183 24.58 -2.15 2.17
CA ASP A 183 24.68 -2.99 3.37
C ASP A 183 23.74 -4.20 3.26
N ALA A 184 24.32 -5.38 3.05
CA ALA A 184 23.58 -6.62 2.96
C ALA A 184 22.97 -7.06 4.30
N GLU A 185 23.57 -6.72 5.44
CA GLU A 185 23.05 -7.09 6.76
C GLU A 185 21.77 -6.31 7.09
N LEU A 186 21.74 -5.01 6.75
CA LEU A 186 20.52 -4.20 6.88
C LEU A 186 19.38 -4.79 6.03
N ARG A 187 19.65 -5.16 4.78
CA ARG A 187 18.65 -5.79 3.91
C ARG A 187 18.16 -7.11 4.47
N HIS A 188 19.05 -8.00 4.89
CA HIS A 188 18.68 -9.29 5.47
C HIS A 188 17.91 -9.13 6.77
N SER A 189 18.29 -8.18 7.63
CA SER A 189 17.58 -7.89 8.87
C SER A 189 16.13 -7.47 8.60
N LEU A 190 15.91 -6.60 7.61
CA LEU A 190 14.57 -6.13 7.24
C LEU A 190 13.74 -7.24 6.57
N ALA A 191 14.34 -8.00 5.64
CA ALA A 191 13.65 -9.08 4.92
C ALA A 191 13.13 -10.17 5.88
N ARG A 192 13.93 -10.60 6.85
CA ARG A 192 13.49 -11.58 7.86
C ARG A 192 12.28 -11.10 8.65
N ARG A 193 12.20 -9.81 8.99
CA ARG A 193 11.07 -9.24 9.74
C ARG A 193 9.79 -9.10 8.90
N ALA A 194 9.93 -9.01 7.58
CA ALA A 194 8.79 -9.02 6.68
C ALA A 194 8.12 -10.40 6.58
N GLU A 195 8.89 -11.48 6.77
CA GLU A 195 8.39 -12.86 6.69
C GLU A 195 7.79 -13.38 8.01
N GLY A 196 7.84 -12.61 9.07
CA GLY A 196 7.26 -12.99 10.38
C GLY A 196 8.21 -13.82 11.24
N GLY A 197 9.52 -13.64 11.05
CA GLY A 197 10.59 -14.26 11.84
C GLY A 197 10.91 -13.51 13.12
#